data_759f2df1c2d6b82371ddcd2b3f5605e0
#
_entry.id   759f2df1c2d6b82371ddcd2b3f5605e0
#
_cell.length_a   1.000
_cell.length_b   1.000
_cell.length_c   1.000
_cell.angle_alpha   90.00
_cell.angle_beta   90.00
_cell.angle_gamma   90.00
#
_symmetry.space_group_name_H-M   'P 1'
#
loop_
_entity.id
_entity.type
_entity.pdbx_description
1 polymer ?
#
loop_
_entity_poly.entity_id
_entity_poly.type
_entity_poly.pdbx_seq_one_letter_code
_entity_poly.pdbx_strand_id
1 'polypeptide(L)'
;MNMFRDLFKPSLQLSNLDVSENKRIIKEALKSLNCTGDWQKDGNDIIVRFDFQSGHFGIFISAQHPQIELSFLYFGEAKMEEINLIRHVCNQFNINSDGPRFAYSVNEETNVIDLHIMTTLLLDQYRAKDI
;
A
#
# COMPACT_ATOMS: atom_id res chain seq x y z
N MET A 1 -2.56 -4.78 35.51
CA MET A 1 -2.31 -4.00 34.29
C MET A 1 -2.14 -4.93 33.11
N ASN A 2 -2.74 -4.57 32.05
CA ASN A 2 -2.62 -5.35 30.86
C ASN A 2 -1.48 -4.78 30.01
N MET A 3 -0.36 -5.49 29.97
CA MET A 3 0.82 -5.11 29.19
C MET A 3 0.46 -4.93 27.71
N PHE A 4 -0.47 -5.73 27.25
CA PHE A 4 -1.02 -5.67 25.90
C PHE A 4 -1.74 -4.34 25.67
N ARG A 5 -2.50 -3.87 26.66
CA ARG A 5 -3.19 -2.57 26.59
C ARG A 5 -2.21 -1.42 26.52
N ASP A 6 -1.10 -1.51 27.25
CA ASP A 6 -0.08 -0.47 27.24
C ASP A 6 0.70 -0.43 25.93
N LEU A 7 0.83 -1.56 25.27
CA LEU A 7 1.43 -1.61 23.93
C LEU A 7 0.53 -0.95 22.89
N PHE A 8 -0.78 -1.12 23.00
CA PHE A 8 -1.72 -0.54 22.04
C PHE A 8 -2.02 0.93 22.29
N LYS A 9 -2.07 1.36 23.53
CA LYS A 9 -2.33 2.77 23.85
C LYS A 9 -1.37 3.74 23.19
N PRO A 10 -0.05 3.54 23.31
CA PRO A 10 0.89 4.40 22.61
C PRO A 10 0.71 4.37 21.09
N SER A 11 0.45 3.19 20.54
CA SER A 11 0.23 3.05 19.10
C SER A 11 -0.98 3.83 18.61
N LEU A 12 -2.09 3.77 19.35
CA LEU A 12 -3.31 4.51 19.01
C LEU A 12 -3.11 6.02 19.15
N GLN A 13 -2.37 6.45 20.18
CA GLN A 13 -2.08 7.87 20.38
C GLN A 13 -1.09 8.40 19.32
N LEU A 14 -0.16 7.56 18.90
CA LEU A 14 0.85 7.92 17.92
C LEU A 14 0.34 7.82 16.48
N SER A 15 -0.88 7.33 16.24
CA SER A 15 -1.39 7.13 14.89
C SER A 15 -1.36 8.42 14.07
N ASN A 16 -1.76 9.56 14.65
CA ASN A 16 -1.72 10.85 13.96
C ASN A 16 -0.29 11.33 13.71
N LEU A 17 0.61 11.09 14.66
CA LEU A 17 2.03 11.38 14.52
C LEU A 17 2.66 10.45 13.48
N ASP A 18 2.22 9.18 13.46
CA ASP A 18 2.70 8.20 12.50
C ASP A 18 2.32 8.58 11.08
N VAL A 19 1.13 9.14 10.86
CA VAL A 19 0.74 9.62 9.53
C VAL A 19 1.69 10.70 9.03
N SER A 20 1.97 11.72 9.87
CA SER A 20 2.88 12.79 9.51
C SER A 20 4.30 12.29 9.29
N GLU A 21 4.76 11.40 10.14
CA GLU A 21 6.10 10.83 10.05
C GLU A 21 6.23 9.89 8.86
N ASN A 22 5.24 9.04 8.63
CA ASN A 22 5.22 8.17 7.47
C ASN A 22 5.20 8.99 6.18
N LYS A 23 4.41 10.06 6.15
CA LYS A 23 4.39 10.98 5.01
C LYS A 23 5.76 11.59 4.76
N ARG A 24 6.44 12.03 5.82
CA ARG A 24 7.78 12.61 5.71
C ARG A 24 8.78 11.60 5.15
N ILE A 25 8.78 10.38 5.68
CA ILE A 25 9.67 9.31 5.23
C ILE A 25 9.43 9.00 3.75
N ILE A 26 8.16 8.86 3.37
CA ILE A 26 7.81 8.57 1.98
C ILE A 26 8.22 9.71 1.05
N LYS A 27 8.00 10.97 1.47
CA LYS A 27 8.43 12.13 0.67
C LYS A 27 9.94 12.12 0.43
N GLU A 28 10.72 11.84 1.46
CA GLU A 28 12.18 11.76 1.34
C GLU A 28 12.60 10.62 0.43
N ALA A 29 11.95 9.47 0.56
CA ALA A 29 12.25 8.31 -0.29
C ALA A 29 11.93 8.60 -1.76
N LEU A 30 10.77 9.18 -2.05
CA LEU A 30 10.40 9.55 -3.42
C LEU A 30 11.36 10.57 -4.01
N LYS A 31 11.76 11.54 -3.22
CA LYS A 31 12.74 12.54 -3.65
C LYS A 31 14.07 11.91 -4.00
N SER A 32 14.54 10.95 -3.20
CA SER A 32 15.80 10.27 -3.45
C SER A 32 15.75 9.40 -4.72
N LEU A 33 14.58 8.95 -5.11
CA LEU A 33 14.35 8.18 -6.33
C LEU A 33 14.03 9.07 -7.55
N ASN A 34 14.03 10.38 -7.37
CA ASN A 34 13.59 11.35 -8.39
C ASN A 34 12.16 11.10 -8.87
N CYS A 35 11.30 10.67 -7.95
CA CYS A 35 9.89 10.46 -8.23
C CYS A 35 9.08 11.65 -7.77
N THR A 36 8.09 12.04 -8.58
CA THR A 36 7.11 13.06 -8.21
C THR A 36 5.85 12.36 -7.74
N GLY A 37 5.46 12.63 -6.50
CA GLY A 37 4.24 12.05 -5.95
C GLY A 37 3.03 12.93 -6.18
N ASP A 38 1.91 12.30 -6.52
CA ASP A 38 0.60 12.93 -6.54
C ASP A 38 -0.09 12.60 -5.22
N TRP A 39 -0.18 13.59 -4.34
CA TRP A 39 -0.65 13.43 -2.97
C TRP A 39 -2.11 13.84 -2.86
N GLN A 40 -2.91 12.95 -2.28
CA GLN A 40 -4.32 13.20 -2.04
C GLN A 40 -4.67 12.86 -0.60
N LYS A 41 -5.62 13.60 -0.04
CA LYS A 41 -6.19 13.30 1.28
C LYS A 41 -7.55 12.65 1.11
N ASP A 42 -7.81 11.64 1.94
CA ASP A 42 -9.12 11.01 2.06
C ASP A 42 -9.46 10.97 3.55
N GLY A 43 -10.16 12.00 4.03
CA GLY A 43 -10.36 12.19 5.46
C GLY A 43 -9.03 12.42 6.17
N ASN A 44 -8.70 11.55 7.12
CA ASN A 44 -7.42 11.59 7.83
C ASN A 44 -6.35 10.72 7.18
N ASP A 45 -6.71 9.99 6.15
CA ASP A 45 -5.79 9.13 5.42
C ASP A 45 -5.13 9.90 4.29
N ILE A 46 -3.98 9.40 3.84
CA ILE A 46 -3.21 10.02 2.77
C ILE A 46 -2.89 8.96 1.73
N ILE A 47 -3.06 9.30 0.48
CA ILE A 47 -2.70 8.45 -0.65
C ILE A 47 -1.70 9.21 -1.51
N VAL A 48 -0.60 8.56 -1.89
CA VAL A 48 0.31 9.11 -2.88
C VAL A 48 0.45 8.11 -4.02
N ARG A 49 0.37 8.63 -5.24
CA ARG A 49 0.60 7.85 -6.46
C ARG A 49 1.84 8.38 -7.16
N PHE A 50 2.64 7.48 -7.69
CA PHE A 50 3.86 7.84 -8.39
C PHE A 50 4.23 6.77 -9.40
N ASP A 51 5.03 7.17 -10.38
CA ASP A 51 5.56 6.26 -11.39
C ASP A 51 7.05 6.05 -11.14
N PHE A 52 7.49 4.82 -11.30
CA PHE A 52 8.89 4.45 -11.15
C PHE A 52 9.19 3.29 -12.10
N GLN A 53 10.20 3.47 -12.95
CA GLN A 53 10.65 2.45 -13.92
C GLN A 53 9.48 1.86 -14.73
N SER A 54 8.63 2.74 -15.24
CA SER A 54 7.45 2.40 -16.04
C SER A 54 6.33 1.69 -15.27
N GLY A 55 6.46 1.55 -13.95
CA GLY A 55 5.42 1.01 -13.09
C GLY A 55 4.60 2.10 -12.43
N HIS A 56 3.35 1.80 -12.15
CA HIS A 56 2.45 2.68 -11.41
C HIS A 56 2.32 2.18 -9.98
N PHE A 57 2.63 3.04 -9.03
CA PHE A 57 2.61 2.67 -7.62
C PHE A 57 1.70 3.59 -6.84
N GLY A 58 1.16 3.04 -5.76
CA GLY A 58 0.40 3.81 -4.80
C GLY A 58 0.84 3.45 -3.39
N ILE A 59 0.86 4.43 -2.50
CA ILE A 59 1.10 4.20 -1.08
C ILE A 59 -0.08 4.79 -0.32
N PHE A 60 -0.70 3.97 0.51
CA PHE A 60 -1.80 4.37 1.38
C PHE A 60 -1.27 4.47 2.81
N ILE A 61 -1.45 5.64 3.42
CA ILE A 61 -1.05 5.93 4.78
C ILE A 61 -2.32 6.12 5.60
N SER A 62 -2.60 5.16 6.48
CA SER A 62 -3.79 5.19 7.30
C SER A 62 -3.57 5.96 8.59
N ALA A 63 -4.55 6.76 9.00
CA ALA A 63 -4.55 7.41 10.30
C ALA A 63 -4.84 6.42 11.44
N GLN A 64 -5.34 5.23 11.12
CA GLN A 64 -5.75 4.25 12.11
C GLN A 64 -4.75 3.12 12.32
N HIS A 65 -3.80 2.97 11.41
CA HIS A 65 -2.82 1.90 11.45
C HIS A 65 -1.41 2.45 11.23
N PRO A 66 -0.40 1.97 11.97
CA PRO A 66 0.97 2.42 11.77
C PRO A 66 1.58 1.89 10.47
N GLN A 67 0.96 0.90 9.89
CA GLN A 67 1.43 0.27 8.65
C GLN A 67 1.01 1.09 7.44
N ILE A 68 1.87 1.13 6.44
CA ILE A 68 1.51 1.65 5.13
C ILE A 68 1.22 0.49 4.19
N GLU A 69 0.44 0.75 3.16
CA GLU A 69 0.17 -0.22 2.11
C GLU A 69 0.80 0.27 0.81
N LEU A 70 1.71 -0.53 0.27
CA LEU A 70 2.34 -0.25 -1.02
C LEU A 70 1.67 -1.12 -2.08
N SER A 71 1.21 -0.49 -3.15
CA SER A 71 0.53 -1.17 -4.24
C SER A 71 1.28 -0.95 -5.54
N PHE A 72 1.53 -2.05 -6.27
CA PHE A 72 1.94 -2.00 -7.67
C PHE A 72 0.68 -2.15 -8.50
N LEU A 73 0.24 -1.04 -9.08
CA LEU A 73 -1.07 -0.91 -9.71
C LEU A 73 -0.96 -1.21 -11.20
N TYR A 74 -1.99 -1.86 -11.74
CA TYR A 74 -2.13 -2.09 -13.18
C TYR A 74 -0.90 -2.76 -13.80
N PHE A 75 -0.31 -3.72 -13.07
CA PHE A 75 0.87 -4.40 -13.60
C PHE A 75 0.54 -5.35 -14.75
N GLY A 76 -0.72 -5.70 -14.90
CA GLY A 76 -1.18 -6.56 -15.97
C GLY A 76 -2.67 -6.45 -16.19
N GLU A 77 -3.13 -7.05 -17.27
CA GLU A 77 -4.53 -7.08 -17.67
C GLU A 77 -4.95 -8.49 -18.02
N ALA A 78 -6.23 -8.79 -17.82
CA ALA A 78 -6.84 -10.04 -18.24
C ALA A 78 -8.21 -9.74 -18.84
N LYS A 79 -8.71 -10.67 -19.63
CA LYS A 79 -10.05 -10.58 -20.22
C LYS A 79 -11.10 -11.00 -19.21
N MET A 80 -12.29 -10.41 -19.30
CA MET A 80 -13.40 -10.77 -18.40
C MET A 80 -13.75 -12.25 -18.42
N GLU A 81 -13.54 -12.89 -19.56
CA GLU A 81 -13.75 -14.34 -19.70
C GLU A 81 -12.87 -15.15 -18.75
N GLU A 82 -11.75 -14.58 -18.33
CA GLU A 82 -10.77 -15.23 -17.46
C GLU A 82 -11.02 -14.97 -15.97
N ILE A 83 -12.16 -14.33 -15.62
CA ILE A 83 -12.41 -13.90 -14.24
C ILE A 83 -12.32 -15.05 -13.23
N ASN A 84 -12.82 -16.21 -13.56
CA ASN A 84 -12.78 -17.35 -12.66
C ASN A 84 -11.36 -17.86 -12.45
N LEU A 85 -10.55 -17.85 -13.51
CA LEU A 85 -9.14 -18.19 -13.43
C LEU A 85 -8.39 -17.18 -12.56
N ILE A 86 -8.64 -15.89 -12.76
CA ILE A 86 -8.00 -14.82 -11.99
C ILE A 86 -8.35 -14.96 -10.52
N ARG A 87 -9.61 -15.19 -10.19
CA ARG A 87 -10.03 -15.42 -8.78
C ARG A 87 -9.30 -16.60 -8.16
N HIS A 88 -9.20 -17.68 -8.90
CA HIS A 88 -8.53 -18.88 -8.42
C HIS A 88 -7.04 -18.63 -8.17
N VAL A 89 -6.36 -18.00 -9.12
CA VAL A 89 -4.92 -17.70 -9.01
C VAL A 89 -4.67 -16.75 -7.84
N CYS A 90 -5.45 -15.68 -7.74
CA CYS A 90 -5.33 -14.72 -6.63
C CYS A 90 -5.53 -15.41 -5.29
N ASN A 91 -6.54 -16.26 -5.19
CA ASN A 91 -6.85 -16.96 -3.95
C ASN A 91 -5.70 -17.92 -3.56
N GLN A 92 -5.19 -18.69 -4.51
CA GLN A 92 -4.09 -19.63 -4.25
C GLN A 92 -2.82 -18.88 -3.86
N PHE A 93 -2.49 -17.80 -4.55
CA PHE A 93 -1.33 -16.99 -4.23
C PHE A 93 -1.46 -16.39 -2.83
N ASN A 94 -2.62 -15.80 -2.53
CA ASN A 94 -2.84 -15.08 -1.27
C ASN A 94 -2.84 -16.01 -0.06
N ILE A 95 -3.32 -17.23 -0.21
CA ILE A 95 -3.28 -18.22 0.86
C ILE A 95 -1.84 -18.58 1.24
N ASN A 96 -0.95 -18.64 0.26
CA ASN A 96 0.43 -19.09 0.44
C ASN A 96 1.43 -17.94 0.64
N SER A 97 0.98 -16.69 0.56
CA SER A 97 1.88 -15.54 0.65
C SER A 97 1.89 -14.96 2.07
N ASP A 98 3.09 -14.71 2.57
CA ASP A 98 3.31 -14.07 3.87
C ASP A 98 3.40 -12.54 3.78
N GLY A 99 3.43 -11.99 2.60
CA GLY A 99 3.57 -10.55 2.41
C GLY A 99 2.72 -10.03 1.25
N PRO A 100 3.24 -10.03 0.02
CA PRO A 100 2.49 -9.49 -1.11
C PRO A 100 1.20 -10.26 -1.39
N ARG A 101 0.18 -9.54 -1.80
CA ARG A 101 -1.11 -10.09 -2.19
C ARG A 101 -1.45 -9.65 -3.60
N PHE A 102 -2.06 -10.54 -4.35
CA PHE A 102 -2.67 -10.17 -5.62
C PHE A 102 -4.07 -9.64 -5.38
N ALA A 103 -4.39 -8.58 -6.11
CA ALA A 103 -5.74 -8.02 -6.17
C ALA A 103 -6.10 -7.77 -7.62
N TYR A 104 -7.38 -7.65 -7.89
CA TYR A 104 -7.85 -7.28 -9.21
C TYR A 104 -9.00 -6.28 -9.09
N SER A 105 -9.14 -5.46 -10.10
CA SER A 105 -10.30 -4.59 -10.26
C SER A 105 -10.89 -4.80 -11.64
N VAL A 106 -12.20 -4.61 -11.75
CA VAL A 106 -12.90 -4.75 -13.01
C VAL A 106 -13.20 -3.38 -13.56
N ASN A 107 -12.74 -3.14 -14.78
CA ASN A 107 -13.10 -1.93 -15.51
C ASN A 107 -14.32 -2.25 -16.38
N GLU A 108 -15.49 -1.79 -15.94
CA GLU A 108 -16.75 -2.08 -16.62
C GLU A 108 -16.86 -1.40 -17.99
N GLU A 109 -16.20 -0.26 -18.16
CA GLU A 109 -16.23 0.48 -19.42
C GLU A 109 -15.47 -0.26 -20.52
N THR A 110 -14.31 -0.83 -20.20
CA THR A 110 -13.46 -1.52 -21.15
C THR A 110 -13.62 -3.03 -21.10
N ASN A 111 -14.37 -3.53 -20.14
CA ASN A 111 -14.58 -4.96 -19.91
C ASN A 111 -13.27 -5.74 -19.74
N VAL A 112 -12.36 -5.15 -18.97
CA VAL A 112 -11.02 -5.67 -18.72
C VAL A 112 -10.82 -5.82 -17.21
N ILE A 113 -10.06 -6.83 -16.84
CA ILE A 113 -9.62 -7.03 -15.45
C ILE A 113 -8.22 -6.44 -15.31
N ASP A 114 -8.05 -5.51 -14.38
CA ASP A 114 -6.75 -4.95 -14.04
C ASP A 114 -6.17 -5.68 -12.86
N LEU A 115 -4.89 -6.01 -12.93
CA LEU A 115 -4.18 -6.79 -11.91
C LEU A 115 -3.26 -5.89 -11.09
N HIS A 116 -3.24 -6.11 -9.78
CA HIS A 116 -2.46 -5.33 -8.82
C HIS A 116 -1.75 -6.25 -7.85
N ILE A 117 -0.63 -5.78 -7.32
CA ILE A 117 0.07 -6.42 -6.21
C ILE A 117 0.13 -5.43 -5.05
N MET A 118 -0.19 -5.88 -3.85
CA MET A 118 -0.22 -5.06 -2.65
C MET A 118 0.60 -5.70 -1.55
N THR A 119 1.28 -4.88 -0.76
CA THR A 119 2.00 -5.35 0.41
C THR A 119 1.90 -4.31 1.53
N THR A 120 1.91 -4.78 2.76
CA THR A 120 1.85 -3.93 3.94
C THR A 120 3.24 -3.82 4.54
N LEU A 121 3.67 -2.61 4.87
CA LEU A 121 4.99 -2.33 5.42
C LEU A 121 4.85 -1.51 6.69
N LEU A 122 5.72 -1.80 7.65
CA LEU A 122 5.89 -0.96 8.83
C LEU A 122 7.17 -0.14 8.65
N LEU A 123 7.01 1.18 8.58
CA LEU A 123 8.16 2.07 8.47
C LEU A 123 8.71 2.35 9.87
N ASP A 124 9.98 2.02 10.06
CA ASP A 124 10.70 2.28 11.29
C ASP A 124 11.60 3.49 11.05
N GLN A 125 11.42 4.53 11.85
CA GLN A 125 12.19 5.76 11.75
C GLN A 125 13.69 5.52 11.86
N TYR A 126 14.08 4.56 12.67
CA TYR A 126 15.51 4.24 12.86
C TYR A 126 16.09 3.49 11.67
N ARG A 127 15.29 2.63 11.06
CA ARG A 127 15.74 1.85 9.90
C ARG A 127 15.65 2.63 8.60
N ALA A 128 14.73 3.57 8.50
CA ALA A 128 14.60 4.39 7.31
C ALA A 128 15.85 5.22 7.03
N LYS A 129 16.65 5.51 8.05
CA LYS A 129 17.91 6.22 7.90
C LYS A 129 19.03 5.33 7.36
N ASP A 130 18.89 4.02 7.49
CA ASP A 130 19.90 3.05 7.09
C ASP A 130 19.62 2.47 5.69
N ILE A 131 18.50 2.82 5.11
CA ILE A 131 18.13 2.44 3.76
C ILE A 131 18.54 3.57 2.80
#